data_5da87169e3c9bbe7eb1bc4585d993d89
#
_entry.id   5da87169e3c9bbe7eb1bc4585d993d89
#
_cell.length_a   1.000
_cell.length_b   1.000
_cell.length_c   1.000
_cell.angle_alpha   90.00
_cell.angle_beta   90.00
_cell.angle_gamma   90.00
#
_symmetry.space_group_name_H-M   'P 1'
#
loop_
_entity.id
_entity.type
_entity.pdbx_description
1 polymer ?
#
loop_
_entity_poly.entity_id
_entity_poly.type
_entity_poly.pdbx_seq_one_letter_code
_entity_poly.pdbx_strand_id
1 'polypeptide(L)'
;MSLIRLICCFGIIFALGLAVPSSAKSQEDPFVALQTNTPGVLSYVRRQEIEALTDVSFSQCVLLLSPEMSFSPRKNVRAFEKCASILERLQGNNFISFPAEFGNMYVASQNVAELIWTSNSGCHLILESGKFVDAKQSCNEVHKALLHK
;
A
#
# COMPACT_ATOMS: atom_id res chain seq x y z
N MET A 1 58.69 -12.22 -62.52
CA MET A 1 58.52 -13.26 -61.53
C MET A 1 58.52 -12.56 -60.14
N SER A 2 57.43 -12.23 -59.61
CA SER A 2 57.35 -11.57 -58.28
C SER A 2 56.05 -11.90 -57.61
N LEU A 3 56.08 -12.66 -56.54
CA LEU A 3 54.94 -13.10 -55.73
C LEU A 3 54.53 -11.97 -54.80
N ILE A 4 53.37 -11.44 -54.96
CA ILE A 4 52.74 -10.49 -54.00
C ILE A 4 51.92 -11.31 -53.02
N ARG A 5 52.42 -11.37 -51.78
CA ARG A 5 51.64 -11.95 -50.63
C ARG A 5 50.66 -10.91 -50.13
N LEU A 6 49.41 -11.24 -50.27
CA LEU A 6 48.27 -10.47 -49.69
C LEU A 6 48.06 -10.95 -48.24
N ILE A 7 48.36 -10.08 -47.28
CA ILE A 7 48.11 -10.33 -45.85
C ILE A 7 46.71 -9.81 -45.54
N CYS A 8 45.76 -10.71 -45.35
CA CYS A 8 44.42 -10.38 -44.81
C CYS A 8 44.50 -10.15 -43.31
N CYS A 9 44.41 -8.90 -42.90
CA CYS A 9 44.20 -8.56 -41.47
C CYS A 9 42.76 -8.86 -41.09
N PHE A 10 42.55 -9.96 -40.36
CA PHE A 10 41.29 -10.22 -39.68
C PHE A 10 41.23 -9.34 -38.42
N GLY A 11 40.45 -8.26 -38.51
CA GLY A 11 40.06 -7.44 -37.36
C GLY A 11 39.03 -8.16 -36.50
N ILE A 12 39.46 -8.69 -35.38
CA ILE A 12 38.55 -9.21 -34.36
C ILE A 12 37.96 -8.03 -33.60
N ILE A 13 36.71 -7.66 -33.91
CA ILE A 13 35.95 -6.69 -33.12
C ILE A 13 35.45 -7.42 -31.86
N PHE A 14 36.13 -7.20 -30.74
CA PHE A 14 35.65 -7.57 -29.42
C PHE A 14 34.51 -6.62 -29.05
N ALA A 15 33.27 -7.03 -29.30
CA ALA A 15 32.08 -6.37 -28.74
C ALA A 15 32.02 -6.67 -27.24
N LEU A 16 32.57 -5.76 -26.42
CA LEU A 16 32.31 -5.72 -24.98
C LEU A 16 30.83 -5.41 -24.75
N GLY A 17 30.03 -6.45 -24.68
CA GLY A 17 28.64 -6.36 -24.19
C GLY A 17 28.66 -5.94 -22.73
N LEU A 18 28.45 -4.65 -22.47
CA LEU A 18 28.10 -4.15 -21.13
C LEU A 18 26.75 -4.76 -20.75
N ALA A 19 26.80 -5.87 -20.01
CA ALA A 19 25.63 -6.41 -19.34
C ALA A 19 25.19 -5.36 -18.30
N VAL A 20 24.16 -4.58 -18.65
CA VAL A 20 23.46 -3.72 -17.70
C VAL A 20 22.85 -4.66 -16.66
N PRO A 21 23.21 -4.54 -15.37
CA PRO A 21 22.56 -5.35 -14.35
C PRO A 21 21.07 -4.95 -14.36
N SER A 22 20.22 -5.88 -14.81
CA SER A 22 18.77 -5.76 -14.58
C SER A 22 18.58 -5.64 -13.10
N SER A 23 18.23 -4.44 -12.61
CA SER A 23 17.72 -4.24 -11.25
C SER A 23 16.50 -5.14 -11.12
N ALA A 24 16.69 -6.31 -10.55
CA ALA A 24 15.60 -7.16 -10.12
C ALA A 24 14.81 -6.31 -9.11
N LYS A 25 13.68 -5.75 -9.54
CA LYS A 25 12.68 -5.22 -8.61
C LYS A 25 12.41 -6.34 -7.63
N SER A 26 12.81 -6.16 -6.37
CA SER A 26 12.44 -7.09 -5.31
C SER A 26 10.92 -7.19 -5.38
N GLN A 27 10.43 -8.37 -5.70
CA GLN A 27 8.99 -8.64 -5.76
C GLN A 27 8.51 -8.50 -4.31
N GLU A 28 7.88 -7.37 -4.00
CA GLU A 28 7.33 -7.15 -2.66
C GLU A 28 6.35 -8.30 -2.35
N ASP A 29 6.45 -8.83 -1.13
CA ASP A 29 5.52 -9.85 -0.65
C ASP A 29 4.09 -9.30 -0.78
N PRO A 30 3.19 -9.95 -1.52
CA PRO A 30 1.81 -9.48 -1.69
C PRO A 30 1.00 -9.49 -0.39
N PHE A 31 1.54 -10.07 0.67
CA PHE A 31 0.89 -10.15 1.98
C PHE A 31 1.58 -9.30 3.03
N VAL A 32 0.81 -8.84 4.01
CA VAL A 32 1.31 -8.27 5.27
C VAL A 32 0.95 -9.20 6.41
N ALA A 33 1.94 -9.52 7.25
CA ALA A 33 1.73 -10.29 8.47
C ALA A 33 1.21 -9.38 9.59
N LEU A 34 0.16 -9.81 10.30
CA LEU A 34 -0.49 -9.09 11.39
C LEU A 34 -0.40 -9.91 12.68
N GLN A 35 -0.15 -9.25 13.79
CA GLN A 35 -0.19 -9.89 15.10
C GLN A 35 -1.63 -10.17 15.51
N THR A 36 -1.88 -11.39 15.99
CA THR A 36 -3.20 -11.78 16.53
C THR A 36 -3.20 -11.68 18.07
N ASN A 37 -4.36 -11.91 18.69
CA ASN A 37 -4.49 -11.98 20.15
C ASN A 37 -3.77 -13.19 20.76
N THR A 38 -3.30 -14.13 19.96
CA THR A 38 -2.54 -15.30 20.40
C THR A 38 -1.07 -15.05 20.14
N PRO A 39 -0.21 -15.01 21.18
CA PRO A 39 1.22 -14.80 21.03
C PRO A 39 1.85 -15.81 20.06
N GLY A 40 2.66 -15.30 19.12
CA GLY A 40 3.34 -16.12 18.11
C GLY A 40 2.47 -16.59 16.94
N VAL A 41 1.17 -16.27 16.93
CA VAL A 41 0.27 -16.54 15.79
C VAL A 41 0.12 -15.30 14.95
N LEU A 42 0.39 -15.42 13.63
CA LEU A 42 0.26 -14.35 12.65
C LEU A 42 -0.94 -14.61 11.74
N SER A 43 -1.61 -13.54 11.35
CA SER A 43 -2.60 -13.52 10.27
C SER A 43 -1.98 -12.82 9.07
N TYR A 44 -2.26 -13.29 7.86
CA TYR A 44 -1.75 -12.70 6.62
C TYR A 44 -2.90 -12.11 5.82
N VAL A 45 -2.73 -10.85 5.40
CA VAL A 45 -3.72 -10.11 4.61
C VAL A 45 -3.04 -9.60 3.34
N ARG A 46 -3.72 -9.67 2.21
CA ARG A 46 -3.19 -9.09 0.96
C ARG A 46 -3.15 -7.58 1.06
N ARG A 47 -2.01 -6.99 0.73
CA ARG A 47 -1.76 -5.54 0.82
C ARG A 47 -2.77 -4.72 0.01
N GLN A 48 -3.08 -5.16 -1.20
CA GLN A 48 -4.00 -4.47 -2.11
C GLN A 48 -5.48 -4.54 -1.69
N GLU A 49 -5.83 -5.43 -0.74
CA GLU A 49 -7.19 -5.50 -0.21
C GLU A 49 -7.43 -4.52 0.94
N ILE A 50 -6.38 -3.87 1.47
CA ILE A 50 -6.49 -2.96 2.60
C ILE A 50 -6.92 -1.59 2.10
N GLU A 51 -8.15 -1.19 2.42
CA GLU A 51 -8.71 0.11 2.06
C GLU A 51 -8.45 1.18 3.12
N ALA A 52 -8.53 0.79 4.39
CA ALA A 52 -8.27 1.69 5.50
C ALA A 52 -7.78 0.93 6.74
N LEU A 53 -7.09 1.66 7.62
CA LEU A 53 -6.67 1.22 8.95
C LEU A 53 -7.16 2.26 9.97
N THR A 54 -7.62 1.80 11.12
CA THR A 54 -8.08 2.68 12.20
C THR A 54 -7.55 2.21 13.54
N ASP A 55 -6.91 3.11 14.29
CA ASP A 55 -6.58 2.85 15.69
C ASP A 55 -7.87 2.73 16.50
N VAL A 56 -8.06 1.63 17.21
CA VAL A 56 -9.19 1.41 18.13
C VAL A 56 -8.77 1.40 19.59
N SER A 57 -7.46 1.30 19.84
CA SER A 57 -6.79 1.48 21.12
C SER A 57 -5.30 1.72 20.90
N PHE A 58 -4.56 1.96 21.98
CA PHE A 58 -3.11 2.17 21.95
C PHE A 58 -2.30 0.99 21.35
N SER A 59 -2.88 -0.19 21.29
CA SER A 59 -2.21 -1.43 20.84
C SER A 59 -3.04 -2.25 19.86
N GLN A 60 -4.10 -1.69 19.28
CA GLN A 60 -4.97 -2.43 18.37
C GLN A 60 -5.33 -1.57 17.15
N CYS A 61 -5.24 -2.21 15.99
CA CYS A 61 -5.60 -1.68 14.70
C CYS A 61 -6.71 -2.51 14.06
N VAL A 62 -7.69 -1.87 13.48
CA VAL A 62 -8.70 -2.52 12.63
C VAL A 62 -8.41 -2.17 11.17
N LEU A 63 -8.32 -3.19 10.35
CA LEU A 63 -8.16 -3.07 8.90
C LEU A 63 -9.51 -3.28 8.23
N LEU A 64 -9.89 -2.35 7.38
CA LEU A 64 -11.03 -2.47 6.47
C LEU A 64 -10.54 -3.05 5.15
N LEU A 65 -11.13 -4.15 4.71
CA LEU A 65 -10.72 -4.86 3.51
C LEU A 65 -11.74 -4.72 2.40
N SER A 66 -11.29 -4.66 1.15
CA SER A 66 -12.16 -4.73 -0.02
C SER A 66 -12.90 -6.07 -0.07
N PRO A 67 -14.20 -6.09 -0.39
CA PRO A 67 -14.98 -7.33 -0.46
C PRO A 67 -14.67 -8.16 -1.71
N GLU A 68 -14.12 -7.57 -2.76
CA GLU A 68 -14.04 -8.21 -4.08
C GLU A 68 -13.05 -9.37 -4.16
N MET A 69 -12.03 -9.40 -3.30
CA MET A 69 -10.97 -10.40 -3.33
C MET A 69 -10.99 -11.35 -2.14
N SER A 70 -11.81 -11.09 -1.15
CA SER A 70 -11.82 -11.87 0.08
C SER A 70 -12.75 -13.07 -0.04
N PHE A 71 -12.19 -14.26 -0.21
CA PHE A 71 -12.89 -15.53 0.03
C PHE A 71 -13.30 -15.68 1.52
N SER A 72 -12.88 -14.76 2.37
CA SER A 72 -13.25 -14.73 3.79
C SER A 72 -14.46 -13.82 3.99
N PRO A 73 -15.48 -14.28 4.71
CA PRO A 73 -16.63 -13.45 5.08
C PRO A 73 -16.27 -12.32 6.05
N ARG A 74 -14.99 -12.19 6.41
CA ARG A 74 -14.50 -11.17 7.34
C ARG A 74 -14.33 -9.85 6.60
N LYS A 75 -15.26 -8.93 6.82
CA LYS A 75 -15.22 -7.56 6.31
C LYS A 75 -14.12 -6.71 6.95
N ASN A 76 -13.65 -7.08 8.16
CA ASN A 76 -12.65 -6.35 8.94
C ASN A 76 -11.72 -7.34 9.61
N VAL A 77 -10.43 -6.99 9.72
CA VAL A 77 -9.42 -7.76 10.46
C VAL A 77 -8.92 -6.90 11.61
N ARG A 78 -8.88 -7.46 12.81
CA ARG A 78 -8.29 -6.82 13.99
C ARG A 78 -6.87 -7.33 14.18
N ALA A 79 -5.92 -6.41 14.20
CA ALA A 79 -4.53 -6.68 14.55
C ALA A 79 -4.25 -6.18 15.97
N PHE A 80 -3.41 -6.92 16.71
CA PHE A 80 -3.00 -6.58 18.09
C PHE A 80 -1.65 -5.86 18.09
N GLU A 81 -1.59 -4.81 17.27
CA GLU A 81 -0.46 -3.91 17.12
C GLU A 81 -0.96 -2.54 16.65
N LYS A 82 -0.11 -1.51 16.71
CA LYS A 82 -0.48 -0.15 16.24
C LYS A 82 -0.65 -0.12 14.73
N CYS A 83 -1.63 0.64 14.24
CA CYS A 83 -1.79 0.89 12.81
C CYS A 83 -0.52 1.44 12.15
N ALA A 84 0.21 2.32 12.84
CA ALA A 84 1.47 2.88 12.35
C ALA A 84 2.51 1.81 12.01
N SER A 85 2.65 0.77 12.85
CA SER A 85 3.58 -0.35 12.61
C SER A 85 3.17 -1.21 11.41
N ILE A 86 1.87 -1.35 11.16
CA ILE A 86 1.35 -2.03 9.97
C ILE A 86 1.63 -1.17 8.74
N LEU A 87 1.38 0.15 8.83
CA LEU A 87 1.59 1.09 7.75
C LEU A 87 3.04 1.13 7.26
N GLU A 88 4.02 1.06 8.18
CA GLU A 88 5.45 0.95 7.83
C GLU A 88 5.74 -0.27 6.94
N ARG A 89 5.04 -1.39 7.16
CA ARG A 89 5.16 -2.60 6.34
C ARG A 89 4.37 -2.55 5.05
N LEU A 90 3.42 -1.60 4.92
CA LEU A 90 2.63 -1.35 3.72
C LEU A 90 3.29 -0.32 2.79
N GLN A 91 4.62 -0.20 2.81
CA GLN A 91 5.38 0.73 2.00
C GLN A 91 4.93 0.68 0.53
N GLY A 92 4.71 1.86 -0.07
CA GLY A 92 4.25 1.98 -1.46
C GLY A 92 2.75 2.24 -1.64
N ASN A 93 1.92 2.03 -0.63
CA ASN A 93 0.51 2.40 -0.67
C ASN A 93 0.30 3.86 -0.27
N ASN A 94 -0.54 4.56 -1.04
CA ASN A 94 -0.84 5.98 -0.82
C ASN A 94 -1.88 6.16 0.30
N PHE A 95 -1.50 5.84 1.55
CA PHE A 95 -2.33 6.09 2.70
C PHE A 95 -2.22 7.55 3.16
N ILE A 96 -3.36 8.15 3.47
CA ILE A 96 -3.48 9.48 4.06
C ILE A 96 -3.98 9.32 5.49
N SER A 97 -3.32 10.04 6.41
CA SER A 97 -3.68 10.01 7.84
C SER A 97 -4.70 11.09 8.16
N PHE A 98 -5.72 10.72 8.90
CA PHE A 98 -6.73 11.61 9.46
C PHE A 98 -6.88 11.36 10.96
N PRO A 99 -7.13 12.40 11.79
CA PRO A 99 -7.50 12.22 13.18
C PRO A 99 -8.81 11.43 13.30
N ALA A 100 -8.81 10.41 14.16
CA ALA A 100 -9.96 9.58 14.46
C ALA A 100 -10.39 9.71 15.93
N GLU A 101 -11.38 8.95 16.38
CA GLU A 101 -11.82 8.97 17.77
C GLU A 101 -10.73 8.47 18.73
N PHE A 102 -10.01 7.43 18.33
CA PHE A 102 -8.88 6.84 19.06
C PHE A 102 -7.62 6.88 18.19
N GLY A 103 -6.84 7.97 18.26
CA GLY A 103 -5.60 8.09 17.50
C GLY A 103 -5.80 8.53 16.05
N ASN A 104 -5.30 7.75 15.11
CA ASN A 104 -5.36 8.07 13.68
C ASN A 104 -6.09 7.00 12.88
N MET A 105 -6.65 7.45 11.79
CA MET A 105 -7.16 6.64 10.71
C MET A 105 -6.28 6.87 9.48
N TYR A 106 -6.00 5.81 8.73
CA TYR A 106 -5.22 5.85 7.51
C TYR A 106 -6.07 5.28 6.38
N VAL A 107 -6.29 6.06 5.33
CA VAL A 107 -7.15 5.67 4.19
C VAL A 107 -6.33 5.66 2.92
N ALA A 108 -6.43 4.59 2.15
CA ALA A 108 -5.85 4.52 0.83
C ALA A 108 -6.60 5.48 -0.11
N SER A 109 -5.93 6.54 -0.57
CA SER A 109 -6.58 7.64 -1.30
C SER A 109 -7.30 7.19 -2.57
N GLN A 110 -6.77 6.17 -3.25
CA GLN A 110 -7.38 5.59 -4.45
C GLN A 110 -8.69 4.85 -4.20
N ASN A 111 -8.98 4.50 -2.94
CA ASN A 111 -10.18 3.74 -2.58
C ASN A 111 -11.30 4.62 -2.01
N VAL A 112 -11.14 5.95 -2.03
CA VAL A 112 -12.18 6.89 -1.60
C VAL A 112 -13.08 7.20 -2.79
N ALA A 113 -14.33 6.75 -2.72
CA ALA A 113 -15.33 6.96 -3.76
C ALA A 113 -16.10 8.28 -3.58
N GLU A 114 -16.41 8.66 -2.33
CA GLU A 114 -17.25 9.82 -2.04
C GLU A 114 -16.93 10.43 -0.68
N LEU A 115 -17.17 11.73 -0.53
CA LEU A 115 -17.10 12.47 0.72
C LEU A 115 -18.50 13.01 1.06
N ILE A 116 -19.01 12.67 2.23
CA ILE A 116 -20.31 13.13 2.72
C ILE A 116 -20.13 13.96 3.98
N TRP A 117 -20.61 15.19 3.95
CA TRP A 117 -20.60 16.04 5.12
C TRP A 117 -21.64 15.60 6.13
N THR A 118 -21.26 15.54 7.41
CA THR A 118 -22.16 15.26 8.50
C THR A 118 -22.48 16.54 9.28
N SER A 119 -23.69 16.61 9.82
CA SER A 119 -24.17 17.76 10.61
C SER A 119 -23.31 18.06 11.86
N ASN A 120 -22.48 17.10 12.29
CA ASN A 120 -21.63 17.20 13.48
C ASN A 120 -20.18 17.62 13.18
N SER A 121 -19.96 18.37 12.09
CA SER A 121 -18.67 18.94 11.68
C SER A 121 -17.57 17.95 11.25
N GLY A 122 -17.92 16.68 11.02
CA GLY A 122 -17.02 15.66 10.47
C GLY A 122 -17.23 15.40 8.99
N CYS A 123 -16.41 14.52 8.42
CA CYS A 123 -16.54 14.02 7.07
C CYS A 123 -16.62 12.50 7.06
N HIS A 124 -17.66 11.94 6.45
CA HIS A 124 -17.73 10.53 6.11
C HIS A 124 -17.02 10.30 4.78
N LEU A 125 -16.01 9.43 4.78
CA LEU A 125 -15.38 8.94 3.57
C LEU A 125 -16.04 7.61 3.21
N ILE A 126 -16.70 7.57 2.07
CA ILE A 126 -17.24 6.33 1.50
C ILE A 126 -16.12 5.69 0.69
N LEU A 127 -15.82 4.43 0.99
CA LEU A 127 -14.83 3.65 0.27
C LEU A 127 -15.47 2.94 -0.93
N GLU A 128 -14.69 2.56 -1.92
CA GLU A 128 -15.20 1.83 -3.09
C GLU A 128 -15.94 0.53 -2.72
N SER A 129 -15.61 -0.08 -1.60
CA SER A 129 -16.33 -1.22 -1.04
C SER A 129 -17.73 -0.90 -0.51
N GLY A 130 -18.13 0.37 -0.49
CA GLY A 130 -19.36 0.85 0.15
C GLY A 130 -19.29 0.96 1.68
N LYS A 131 -18.13 0.68 2.28
CA LYS A 131 -17.90 0.96 3.70
C LYS A 131 -17.65 2.43 3.90
N PHE A 132 -17.84 2.91 5.12
CA PHE A 132 -17.50 4.28 5.45
C PHE A 132 -16.56 4.35 6.66
N VAL A 133 -15.82 5.44 6.73
CA VAL A 133 -14.97 5.82 7.84
C VAL A 133 -15.19 7.30 8.17
N ASP A 134 -15.08 7.64 9.45
CA ASP A 134 -15.39 8.97 9.95
C ASP A 134 -14.11 9.75 10.27
N ALA A 135 -13.86 10.82 9.51
CA ALA A 135 -12.84 11.79 9.85
C ALA A 135 -13.44 12.89 10.73
N LYS A 136 -12.69 13.32 11.75
CA LYS A 136 -13.06 14.48 12.60
C LYS A 136 -12.87 15.82 11.90
N GLN A 137 -12.19 15.83 10.78
CA GLN A 137 -11.93 17.01 9.95
C GLN A 137 -13.12 17.31 9.05
N SER A 138 -13.24 18.56 8.62
CA SER A 138 -14.23 18.94 7.61
C SER A 138 -13.96 18.26 6.27
N CYS A 139 -15.00 18.01 5.48
CA CYS A 139 -14.81 17.41 4.15
C CYS A 139 -13.92 18.27 3.24
N ASN A 140 -13.86 19.58 3.42
CA ASN A 140 -12.97 20.45 2.66
C ASN A 140 -11.48 20.19 2.99
N GLU A 141 -11.15 19.94 4.25
CA GLU A 141 -9.79 19.59 4.67
C GLU A 141 -9.42 18.21 4.19
N VAL A 142 -10.33 17.23 4.32
CA VAL A 142 -10.15 15.88 3.80
C VAL A 142 -9.92 15.89 2.29
N HIS A 143 -10.76 16.62 1.55
CA HIS A 143 -10.63 16.75 0.09
C HIS A 143 -9.28 17.36 -0.31
N LYS A 144 -8.83 18.42 0.36
CA LYS A 144 -7.51 19.01 0.13
C LYS A 144 -6.39 18.00 0.38
N ALA A 145 -6.46 17.22 1.47
CA ALA A 145 -5.45 16.20 1.77
C ALA A 145 -5.40 15.10 0.71
N LEU A 146 -6.54 14.73 0.12
CA LEU A 146 -6.62 13.75 -0.96
C LEU A 146 -6.02 14.25 -2.28
N LEU A 147 -6.03 15.57 -2.54
CA LEU A 147 -5.52 16.16 -3.78
C LEU A 147 -4.01 16.45 -3.77
N HIS A 148 -3.39 16.60 -2.60
CA HIS A 148 -2.01 17.06 -2.45
C HIS A 148 -0.96 15.93 -2.32
N LYS A 149 -1.21 14.79 -2.99
CA LYS A 149 -0.24 13.69 -3.08
C LYS A 149 0.35 13.48 -4.46
#